data_8ce7d0719f4f1a069c94de08d8958055
#
_entry.id   8ce7d0719f4f1a069c94de08d8958055
#
_cell.length_a   1.000
_cell.length_b   1.000
_cell.length_c   1.000
_cell.angle_alpha   90.00
_cell.angle_beta   90.00
_cell.angle_gamma   90.00
#
_symmetry.space_group_name_H-M   'P 1'
#
loop_
_entity.id
_entity.type
_entity.pdbx_description
1 polymer ?
#
loop_
_entity_poly.entity_id
_entity_poly.type
_entity_poly.pdbx_seq_one_letter_code
_entity_poly.pdbx_strand_id
1 'polypeptide(L)'
;MAQRRSATIKDVAAAAGVGIATVSRVFSGGSVSAATRERVLAAARELDYRPSALGRGLKLRRSGGIGLIVPDVTDPFRAELVAGVLACARSLGEHVIVDAAHGDPAREAEIVERLVEQRVDGIIAVPAGELADWRGAARVCSSVVFADRVLPGLPEIPAVLPDDAGGVRSLTEYLAGLGHRRIGFLGGVPGTPAGVRERAFRDTLAQLGVPVEEDLVVAARPARDAAYAAAAGLLQRRADVTAILAAGHLLGEAAVLVARELDLRIPADVSVAMMDDVAWAELCDPPLTAVARSGHDIGYRACELLLREPARRGRGGPVLLPTELVVRGSCGPLRPPRR
;
A
#
# COMPACT_ATOMS: atom_id res chain seq x y z
N MET A 1 38.26 5.87 -25.48
CA MET A 1 37.93 4.44 -25.20
C MET A 1 36.88 4.00 -26.19
N ALA A 2 37.18 3.04 -27.08
CA ALA A 2 36.23 2.55 -28.07
C ALA A 2 35.12 1.79 -27.37
N GLN A 3 33.86 2.19 -27.59
CA GLN A 3 32.67 1.50 -27.08
C GLN A 3 32.63 0.09 -27.66
N ARG A 4 32.89 -0.94 -26.85
CA ARG A 4 32.76 -2.35 -27.26
C ARG A 4 31.31 -2.56 -27.75
N ARG A 5 31.15 -2.84 -29.02
CA ARG A 5 29.88 -3.16 -29.64
C ARG A 5 29.31 -4.42 -28.96
N SER A 6 28.21 -4.28 -28.24
CA SER A 6 27.54 -5.42 -27.58
C SER A 6 27.17 -6.48 -28.63
N ALA A 7 27.49 -7.75 -28.35
CA ALA A 7 27.12 -8.85 -29.22
C ALA A 7 25.59 -8.93 -29.41
N THR A 8 25.18 -9.28 -30.63
CA THR A 8 23.77 -9.37 -31.01
C THR A 8 23.32 -10.83 -31.15
N ILE A 9 22.02 -11.08 -31.18
CA ILE A 9 21.46 -12.42 -31.45
C ILE A 9 21.94 -12.98 -32.80
N LYS A 10 22.27 -12.10 -33.77
CA LYS A 10 22.85 -12.50 -35.07
C LYS A 10 24.23 -13.04 -34.93
N ASP A 11 25.04 -12.44 -34.07
CA ASP A 11 26.43 -12.87 -33.83
C ASP A 11 26.45 -14.25 -33.14
N VAL A 12 25.54 -14.48 -32.17
CA VAL A 12 25.40 -15.80 -31.54
C VAL A 12 24.89 -16.86 -32.55
N ALA A 13 23.98 -16.51 -33.43
CA ALA A 13 23.48 -17.43 -34.46
C ALA A 13 24.58 -17.85 -35.42
N ALA A 14 25.43 -16.90 -35.85
CA ALA A 14 26.59 -17.17 -36.70
C ALA A 14 27.61 -18.05 -36.00
N ALA A 15 27.98 -17.73 -34.76
CA ALA A 15 28.97 -18.50 -33.98
C ALA A 15 28.48 -19.93 -33.66
N ALA A 16 27.20 -20.12 -33.37
CA ALA A 16 26.61 -21.41 -33.08
C ALA A 16 26.26 -22.24 -34.34
N GLY A 17 26.36 -21.69 -35.55
CA GLY A 17 25.98 -22.34 -36.80
C GLY A 17 24.49 -22.68 -36.88
N VAL A 18 23.63 -21.79 -36.41
CA VAL A 18 22.15 -22.00 -36.40
C VAL A 18 21.41 -20.75 -36.85
N GLY A 19 20.14 -20.90 -37.18
CA GLY A 19 19.30 -19.75 -37.50
C GLY A 19 18.95 -18.91 -36.25
N ILE A 20 18.71 -17.59 -36.45
CA ILE A 20 18.27 -16.66 -35.39
C ILE A 20 17.03 -17.17 -34.64
N ALA A 21 16.08 -17.81 -35.35
CA ALA A 21 14.89 -18.41 -34.76
C ALA A 21 15.23 -19.54 -33.78
N THR A 22 16.29 -20.30 -34.02
CA THR A 22 16.78 -21.37 -33.13
C THR A 22 17.40 -20.79 -31.89
N VAL A 23 18.25 -19.75 -32.01
CA VAL A 23 18.79 -19.02 -30.86
C VAL A 23 17.65 -18.45 -30.00
N SER A 24 16.68 -17.81 -30.62
CA SER A 24 15.50 -17.28 -29.92
C SER A 24 14.73 -18.37 -29.17
N ARG A 25 14.54 -19.56 -29.75
CA ARG A 25 13.87 -20.70 -29.07
C ARG A 25 14.68 -21.21 -27.88
N VAL A 26 16.01 -21.28 -27.98
CA VAL A 26 16.85 -21.69 -26.86
C VAL A 26 16.64 -20.77 -25.65
N PHE A 27 16.64 -19.45 -25.86
CA PHE A 27 16.49 -18.47 -24.79
C PHE A 27 15.03 -18.28 -24.30
N SER A 28 14.02 -18.69 -25.09
CA SER A 28 12.61 -18.66 -24.70
C SER A 28 12.10 -19.98 -24.12
N GLY A 29 12.97 -20.97 -23.86
CA GLY A 29 12.55 -22.26 -23.32
C GLY A 29 11.89 -23.21 -24.35
N GLY A 30 11.89 -22.85 -25.62
CA GLY A 30 11.28 -23.66 -26.69
C GLY A 30 12.04 -24.96 -26.94
N SER A 31 11.38 -25.90 -27.63
CA SER A 31 11.93 -27.23 -27.95
C SER A 31 13.03 -27.12 -29.01
N VAL A 32 14.23 -27.57 -28.62
CA VAL A 32 15.42 -27.76 -29.47
C VAL A 32 16.22 -28.98 -28.96
N SER A 33 17.03 -29.62 -29.82
CA SER A 33 17.87 -30.72 -29.37
C SER A 33 18.88 -30.26 -28.30
N ALA A 34 19.24 -31.15 -27.36
CA ALA A 34 20.22 -30.86 -26.31
C ALA A 34 21.56 -30.35 -26.88
N ALA A 35 22.07 -31.00 -27.95
CA ALA A 35 23.30 -30.59 -28.63
C ALA A 35 23.21 -29.18 -29.23
N THR A 36 22.06 -28.79 -29.79
CA THR A 36 21.86 -27.45 -30.34
C THR A 36 21.79 -26.42 -29.23
N ARG A 37 21.10 -26.73 -28.12
CA ARG A 37 21.03 -25.86 -26.93
C ARG A 37 22.39 -25.58 -26.36
N GLU A 38 23.23 -26.61 -26.22
CA GLU A 38 24.59 -26.50 -25.67
C GLU A 38 25.47 -25.61 -26.55
N ARG A 39 25.49 -25.81 -27.89
CA ARG A 39 26.24 -24.96 -28.82
C ARG A 39 25.81 -23.49 -28.75
N VAL A 40 24.51 -23.20 -28.70
CA VAL A 40 24.01 -21.84 -28.60
C VAL A 40 24.41 -21.18 -27.28
N LEU A 41 24.31 -21.89 -26.15
CA LEU A 41 24.68 -21.37 -24.84
C LEU A 41 26.22 -21.18 -24.74
N ALA A 42 27.05 -22.05 -25.36
CA ALA A 42 28.49 -21.88 -25.43
C ALA A 42 28.85 -20.62 -26.22
N ALA A 43 28.33 -20.46 -27.43
CA ALA A 43 28.54 -19.27 -28.26
C ALA A 43 28.09 -17.97 -27.57
N ALA A 44 26.98 -18.00 -26.85
CA ALA A 44 26.48 -16.84 -26.09
C ALA A 44 27.43 -16.45 -24.96
N ARG A 45 28.02 -17.43 -24.25
CA ARG A 45 29.01 -17.17 -23.20
C ARG A 45 30.31 -16.60 -23.76
N GLU A 46 30.85 -17.17 -24.86
CA GLU A 46 32.06 -16.68 -25.51
C GLU A 46 31.95 -15.23 -26.00
N LEU A 47 30.76 -14.85 -26.46
CA LEU A 47 30.45 -13.50 -26.98
C LEU A 47 29.98 -12.53 -25.88
N ASP A 48 29.92 -12.96 -24.62
CA ASP A 48 29.24 -12.21 -23.51
C ASP A 48 27.85 -11.67 -23.93
N TYR A 49 27.12 -12.47 -24.72
CA TYR A 49 25.81 -12.13 -25.18
C TYR A 49 24.77 -12.34 -24.08
N ARG A 50 24.05 -11.29 -23.75
CA ARG A 50 22.90 -11.36 -22.87
C ARG A 50 21.63 -11.08 -23.70
N PRO A 51 20.63 -11.98 -23.65
CA PRO A 51 19.37 -11.73 -24.33
C PRO A 51 18.75 -10.43 -23.88
N SER A 52 18.54 -9.50 -24.79
CA SER A 52 17.87 -8.22 -24.49
C SER A 52 16.41 -8.48 -24.10
N ALA A 53 16.01 -7.99 -22.91
CA ALA A 53 14.61 -7.99 -22.49
C ALA A 53 13.74 -7.18 -23.47
N LEU A 54 14.29 -6.07 -24.00
CA LEU A 54 13.64 -5.25 -25.04
C LEU A 54 13.37 -6.05 -26.32
N GLY A 55 14.32 -6.90 -26.76
CA GLY A 55 14.13 -7.76 -27.95
C GLY A 55 13.08 -8.85 -27.74
N ARG A 56 12.90 -9.34 -26.52
CA ARG A 56 11.81 -10.28 -26.17
C ARG A 56 10.46 -9.57 -26.10
N GLY A 57 10.40 -8.40 -25.49
CA GLY A 57 9.20 -7.59 -25.33
C GLY A 57 8.61 -7.18 -26.68
N LEU A 58 9.44 -6.76 -27.64
CA LEU A 58 9.02 -6.43 -29.01
C LEU A 58 8.34 -7.60 -29.72
N LYS A 59 8.81 -8.84 -29.49
CA LYS A 59 8.24 -10.04 -30.13
C LYS A 59 6.98 -10.54 -29.45
N LEU A 60 6.84 -10.36 -28.14
CA LEU A 60 5.71 -10.81 -27.33
C LEU A 60 4.67 -9.70 -27.09
N ARG A 61 4.93 -8.46 -27.53
CA ARG A 61 4.13 -7.26 -27.19
C ARG A 61 3.92 -7.09 -25.68
N ARG A 62 4.84 -7.60 -24.85
CA ARG A 62 4.82 -7.50 -23.38
C ARG A 62 6.20 -7.08 -22.91
N SER A 63 6.27 -6.09 -22.01
CA SER A 63 7.54 -5.64 -21.43
C SER A 63 8.04 -6.61 -20.36
N GLY A 64 7.15 -7.41 -19.77
CA GLY A 64 7.42 -8.24 -18.58
C GLY A 64 7.63 -7.40 -17.32
N GLY A 65 7.17 -6.16 -17.31
CA GLY A 65 7.32 -5.25 -16.18
C GLY A 65 5.98 -4.68 -15.71
N ILE A 66 5.82 -4.58 -14.39
CA ILE A 66 4.69 -3.94 -13.71
C ILE A 66 5.17 -2.62 -13.12
N GLY A 67 4.42 -1.54 -13.32
CA GLY A 67 4.62 -0.31 -12.57
C GLY A 67 3.93 -0.41 -11.20
N LEU A 68 4.63 -0.02 -10.13
CA LEU A 68 4.07 0.13 -8.80
C LEU A 68 4.30 1.56 -8.32
N ILE A 69 3.21 2.29 -8.08
CA ILE A 69 3.25 3.67 -7.61
C ILE A 69 2.73 3.70 -6.18
N VAL A 70 3.55 4.20 -5.25
CA VAL A 70 3.18 4.39 -3.85
C VAL A 70 3.42 5.84 -3.41
N PRO A 71 2.69 6.34 -2.40
CA PRO A 71 2.95 7.69 -1.89
C PRO A 71 4.32 7.81 -1.21
N ASP A 72 4.71 6.81 -0.41
CA ASP A 72 5.96 6.82 0.36
C ASP A 72 6.39 5.37 0.65
N VAL A 73 7.64 5.05 0.33
CA VAL A 73 8.21 3.73 0.59
C VAL A 73 8.71 3.56 2.02
N THR A 74 8.80 4.63 2.80
CA THR A 74 9.26 4.60 4.20
C THR A 74 8.12 4.33 5.19
N ASP A 75 6.88 4.48 4.77
CA ASP A 75 5.70 4.11 5.55
C ASP A 75 5.65 2.58 5.72
N PRO A 76 5.59 2.04 6.95
CA PRO A 76 5.64 0.59 7.19
C PRO A 76 4.58 -0.20 6.43
N PHE A 77 3.34 0.29 6.39
CA PHE A 77 2.26 -0.37 5.66
C PHE A 77 2.51 -0.37 4.14
N ARG A 78 3.05 0.73 3.59
CA ARG A 78 3.42 0.82 2.17
C ARG A 78 4.60 -0.09 1.84
N ALA A 79 5.58 -0.20 2.74
CA ALA A 79 6.71 -1.12 2.58
C ALA A 79 6.24 -2.58 2.51
N GLU A 80 5.30 -2.98 3.36
CA GLU A 80 4.66 -4.31 3.29
C GLU A 80 3.88 -4.50 1.98
N LEU A 81 3.14 -3.49 1.51
CA LEU A 81 2.42 -3.55 0.24
C LEU A 81 3.38 -3.77 -0.93
N VAL A 82 4.49 -3.03 -0.97
CA VAL A 82 5.56 -3.23 -1.95
C VAL A 82 6.10 -4.66 -1.87
N ALA A 83 6.37 -5.18 -0.66
CA ALA A 83 6.86 -6.55 -0.47
C ALA A 83 5.86 -7.58 -1.01
N GLY A 84 4.56 -7.41 -0.78
CA GLY A 84 3.50 -8.28 -1.30
C GLY A 84 3.43 -8.29 -2.84
N VAL A 85 3.49 -7.11 -3.47
CA VAL A 85 3.55 -7.00 -4.95
C VAL A 85 4.79 -7.71 -5.50
N LEU A 86 5.95 -7.48 -4.89
CA LEU A 86 7.20 -8.11 -5.30
C LEU A 86 7.18 -9.65 -5.15
N ALA A 87 6.56 -10.15 -4.07
CA ALA A 87 6.41 -11.59 -3.84
C ALA A 87 5.55 -12.25 -4.92
N CYS A 88 4.39 -11.66 -5.21
CA CYS A 88 3.49 -12.13 -6.27
C CYS A 88 4.17 -12.06 -7.66
N ALA A 89 4.72 -10.92 -8.03
CA ALA A 89 5.38 -10.72 -9.32
C ALA A 89 6.53 -11.73 -9.52
N ARG A 90 7.37 -11.94 -8.50
CA ARG A 90 8.43 -12.95 -8.53
C ARG A 90 7.90 -14.36 -8.79
N SER A 91 6.79 -14.75 -8.17
CA SER A 91 6.17 -16.06 -8.36
C SER A 91 5.69 -16.30 -9.80
N LEU A 92 5.43 -15.20 -10.52
CA LEU A 92 4.95 -15.21 -11.91
C LEU A 92 6.03 -14.90 -12.94
N GLY A 93 7.29 -14.65 -12.48
CA GLY A 93 8.42 -14.33 -13.36
C GLY A 93 8.39 -12.90 -13.92
N GLU A 94 7.60 -12.02 -13.31
CA GLU A 94 7.47 -10.62 -13.70
C GLU A 94 8.42 -9.71 -12.89
N HIS A 95 8.78 -8.56 -13.48
CA HIS A 95 9.58 -7.52 -12.81
C HIS A 95 8.70 -6.37 -12.37
N VAL A 96 9.10 -5.69 -11.28
CA VAL A 96 8.38 -4.52 -10.77
C VAL A 96 9.28 -3.30 -10.80
N ILE A 97 8.77 -2.21 -11.37
CA ILE A 97 9.35 -0.87 -11.30
C ILE A 97 8.59 -0.12 -10.21
N VAL A 98 9.28 0.21 -9.11
CA VAL A 98 8.67 0.94 -7.98
C VAL A 98 9.04 2.41 -8.08
N ASP A 99 8.06 3.30 -8.02
CA ASP A 99 8.24 4.74 -7.96
C ASP A 99 7.41 5.36 -6.83
N ALA A 100 7.88 6.47 -6.26
CA ALA A 100 7.23 7.15 -5.15
C ALA A 100 6.75 8.55 -5.56
N ALA A 101 5.43 8.78 -5.45
CA ALA A 101 4.82 10.06 -5.79
C ALA A 101 4.87 11.10 -4.66
N HIS A 102 5.28 10.71 -3.44
CA HIS A 102 5.31 11.56 -2.24
C HIS A 102 3.98 12.25 -1.92
N GLY A 103 2.86 11.62 -2.31
CA GLY A 103 1.52 12.17 -2.11
C GLY A 103 1.21 13.39 -3.01
N ASP A 104 2.04 13.65 -4.01
CA ASP A 104 1.87 14.74 -4.98
C ASP A 104 1.16 14.20 -6.25
N PRO A 105 -0.09 14.65 -6.54
CA PRO A 105 -0.82 14.22 -7.72
C PRO A 105 -0.15 14.61 -9.05
N ALA A 106 0.60 15.72 -9.11
CA ALA A 106 1.29 16.12 -10.32
C ALA A 106 2.47 15.19 -10.62
N ARG A 107 3.26 14.87 -9.59
CA ARG A 107 4.34 13.90 -9.70
C ARG A 107 3.81 12.49 -10.04
N GLU A 108 2.66 12.11 -9.50
CA GLU A 108 2.00 10.86 -9.85
C GLU A 108 1.66 10.80 -11.33
N ALA A 109 1.10 11.88 -11.89
CA ALA A 109 0.78 11.97 -13.31
C ALA A 109 2.03 11.78 -14.20
N GLU A 110 3.16 12.45 -13.86
CA GLU A 110 4.43 12.26 -14.57
C GLU A 110 4.95 10.81 -14.51
N ILE A 111 4.78 10.16 -13.36
CA ILE A 111 5.18 8.75 -13.20
C ILE A 111 4.31 7.85 -14.08
N VAL A 112 3.00 8.07 -14.10
CA VAL A 112 2.07 7.31 -14.95
C VAL A 112 2.43 7.45 -16.43
N GLU A 113 2.69 8.67 -16.92
CA GLU A 113 3.12 8.91 -18.29
C GLU A 113 4.40 8.13 -18.63
N ARG A 114 5.42 8.21 -17.78
CA ARG A 114 6.67 7.45 -17.97
C ARG A 114 6.46 5.94 -18.04
N LEU A 115 5.63 5.37 -17.17
CA LEU A 115 5.33 3.94 -17.17
C LEU A 115 4.57 3.52 -18.44
N VAL A 116 3.65 4.37 -18.93
CA VAL A 116 2.96 4.18 -20.20
C VAL A 116 3.94 4.22 -21.39
N GLU A 117 4.87 5.18 -21.42
CA GLU A 117 5.93 5.27 -22.42
C GLU A 117 6.84 4.03 -22.42
N GLN A 118 7.18 3.53 -21.23
CA GLN A 118 7.96 2.30 -21.04
C GLN A 118 7.18 1.04 -21.41
N ARG A 119 5.87 1.15 -21.70
CA ARG A 119 4.98 0.06 -22.08
C ARG A 119 4.95 -1.05 -21.03
N VAL A 120 4.85 -0.70 -19.77
CA VAL A 120 4.63 -1.70 -18.71
C VAL A 120 3.35 -2.50 -18.99
N ASP A 121 3.32 -3.76 -18.56
CA ASP A 121 2.18 -4.65 -18.81
C ASP A 121 0.95 -4.27 -17.97
N GLY A 122 1.18 -3.59 -16.83
CA GLY A 122 0.13 -3.05 -15.98
C GLY A 122 0.67 -2.13 -14.91
N ILE A 123 -0.24 -1.41 -14.23
CA ILE A 123 0.11 -0.49 -13.15
C ILE A 123 -0.69 -0.84 -11.90
N ILE A 124 -0.01 -0.97 -10.76
CA ILE A 124 -0.61 -0.99 -9.42
C ILE A 124 -0.31 0.37 -8.81
N ALA A 125 -1.32 1.03 -8.23
CA ALA A 125 -1.12 2.33 -7.61
C ALA A 125 -1.88 2.47 -6.28
N VAL A 126 -1.24 3.14 -5.32
CA VAL A 126 -1.91 3.79 -4.19
C VAL A 126 -2.11 5.25 -4.62
N PRO A 127 -3.26 5.61 -5.23
CA PRO A 127 -3.37 6.87 -5.96
C PRO A 127 -3.34 8.10 -5.04
N ALA A 128 -2.60 9.14 -5.44
CA ALA A 128 -2.53 10.41 -4.73
C ALA A 128 -3.71 11.34 -5.10
N GLY A 129 -4.20 11.25 -6.36
CA GLY A 129 -5.28 12.10 -6.85
C GLY A 129 -5.77 11.72 -8.24
N GLU A 130 -6.60 12.59 -8.82
CA GLU A 130 -7.26 12.37 -10.11
C GLU A 130 -6.54 13.05 -11.29
N LEU A 131 -5.36 13.65 -11.09
CA LEU A 131 -4.63 14.36 -12.15
C LEU A 131 -4.05 13.42 -13.23
N ALA A 132 -3.66 12.21 -12.85
CA ALA A 132 -3.13 11.23 -13.80
C ALA A 132 -4.23 10.70 -14.74
N ASP A 133 -3.90 10.48 -16.01
CA ASP A 133 -4.82 9.83 -16.97
C ASP A 133 -4.87 8.31 -16.73
N TRP A 134 -5.51 7.92 -15.65
CA TRP A 134 -5.70 6.49 -15.29
C TRP A 134 -6.48 5.71 -16.34
N ARG A 135 -7.45 6.35 -17.03
CA ARG A 135 -8.21 5.72 -18.09
C ARG A 135 -7.35 5.48 -19.32
N GLY A 136 -6.51 6.45 -19.69
CA GLY A 136 -5.52 6.32 -20.75
C GLY A 136 -4.52 5.22 -20.45
N ALA A 137 -3.96 5.23 -19.25
CA ALA A 137 -3.04 4.20 -18.76
C ALA A 137 -3.67 2.80 -18.84
N ALA A 138 -4.92 2.62 -18.39
CA ALA A 138 -5.62 1.34 -18.42
C ALA A 138 -5.87 0.83 -19.86
N ARG A 139 -5.96 1.72 -20.85
CA ARG A 139 -6.08 1.33 -22.27
C ARG A 139 -4.74 0.88 -22.87
N VAL A 140 -3.64 1.52 -22.46
CA VAL A 140 -2.32 1.25 -23.03
C VAL A 140 -1.61 0.11 -22.32
N CYS A 141 -1.60 0.10 -20.98
CA CYS A 141 -0.90 -0.87 -20.13
C CYS A 141 -1.72 -2.13 -19.84
N SER A 142 -2.71 -2.46 -20.66
CA SER A 142 -3.58 -3.63 -20.45
C SER A 142 -4.39 -3.63 -19.15
N SER A 143 -3.92 -3.13 -18.01
CA SER A 143 -4.67 -3.02 -16.76
C SER A 143 -4.07 -2.00 -15.79
N VAL A 144 -4.95 -1.39 -14.97
CA VAL A 144 -4.59 -0.63 -13.77
C VAL A 144 -5.37 -1.22 -12.61
N VAL A 145 -4.74 -1.33 -11.43
CA VAL A 145 -5.38 -1.75 -10.18
C VAL A 145 -5.00 -0.76 -9.09
N PHE A 146 -5.98 -0.29 -8.35
CA PHE A 146 -5.72 0.52 -7.15
C PHE A 146 -5.53 -0.36 -5.91
N ALA A 147 -4.71 0.09 -4.99
CA ALA A 147 -4.46 -0.56 -3.70
C ALA A 147 -4.62 0.45 -2.56
N ASP A 148 -5.10 0.00 -1.40
CA ASP A 148 -5.28 0.80 -0.17
C ASP A 148 -6.31 1.94 -0.27
N ARG A 149 -6.57 2.49 -1.44
CA ARG A 149 -7.58 3.54 -1.65
C ARG A 149 -8.13 3.53 -3.07
N VAL A 150 -9.29 4.13 -3.25
CA VAL A 150 -9.94 4.34 -4.55
C VAL A 150 -10.04 5.84 -4.87
N LEU A 151 -10.25 6.14 -6.13
CA LEU A 151 -10.65 7.47 -6.59
C LEU A 151 -12.14 7.44 -6.95
N PRO A 152 -12.99 8.29 -6.32
CA PRO A 152 -14.45 8.25 -6.54
C PRO A 152 -14.85 8.46 -8.00
N GLY A 153 -14.07 9.24 -8.77
CA GLY A 153 -14.30 9.49 -10.19
C GLY A 153 -13.96 8.30 -11.11
N LEU A 154 -13.40 7.20 -10.57
CA LEU A 154 -12.88 6.07 -11.35
C LEU A 154 -13.37 4.71 -10.81
N PRO A 155 -14.69 4.50 -10.66
CA PRO A 155 -15.24 3.28 -10.08
C PRO A 155 -14.99 2.02 -10.94
N GLU A 156 -14.66 2.21 -12.22
CA GLU A 156 -14.33 1.12 -13.16
C GLU A 156 -12.93 0.54 -12.95
N ILE A 157 -12.02 1.23 -12.26
CA ILE A 157 -10.70 0.70 -11.96
C ILE A 157 -10.81 -0.25 -10.76
N PRO A 158 -10.43 -1.53 -10.94
CA PRO A 158 -10.46 -2.49 -9.85
C PRO A 158 -9.55 -2.06 -8.70
N ALA A 159 -9.96 -2.39 -7.47
CA ALA A 159 -9.20 -2.02 -6.29
C ALA A 159 -9.15 -3.16 -5.26
N VAL A 160 -8.08 -3.18 -4.46
CA VAL A 160 -7.94 -4.00 -3.26
C VAL A 160 -7.73 -3.08 -2.07
N LEU A 161 -8.62 -3.16 -1.09
CA LEU A 161 -8.66 -2.25 0.05
C LEU A 161 -8.67 -3.04 1.36
N PRO A 162 -8.13 -2.48 2.45
CA PRO A 162 -8.42 -2.99 3.79
C PRO A 162 -9.86 -2.64 4.19
N ASP A 163 -10.48 -3.46 5.04
CA ASP A 163 -11.75 -3.11 5.68
C ASP A 163 -11.52 -2.12 6.84
N ASP A 164 -11.13 -0.89 6.46
CA ASP A 164 -10.89 0.19 7.43
C ASP A 164 -12.13 0.51 8.27
N ALA A 165 -13.31 0.43 7.67
CA ALA A 165 -14.56 0.71 8.39
C ALA A 165 -14.84 -0.36 9.45
N GLY A 166 -14.65 -1.64 9.13
CA GLY A 166 -14.76 -2.75 10.09
C GLY A 166 -13.73 -2.66 11.20
N GLY A 167 -12.48 -2.33 10.87
CA GLY A 167 -11.41 -2.14 11.85
C GLY A 167 -11.71 -1.03 12.85
N VAL A 168 -12.13 0.15 12.36
CA VAL A 168 -12.51 1.28 13.23
C VAL A 168 -13.75 0.95 14.07
N ARG A 169 -14.72 0.25 13.49
CA ARG A 169 -15.89 -0.22 14.25
C ARG A 169 -15.45 -1.07 15.42
N SER A 170 -14.65 -2.13 15.18
CA SER A 170 -14.17 -3.03 16.22
C SER A 170 -13.43 -2.29 17.32
N LEU A 171 -12.58 -1.33 16.96
CA LEU A 171 -11.82 -0.53 17.92
C LEU A 171 -12.72 0.41 18.73
N THR A 172 -13.71 1.03 18.09
CA THR A 172 -14.67 1.93 18.75
C THR A 172 -15.58 1.15 19.71
N GLU A 173 -16.08 -0.02 19.29
CA GLU A 173 -16.88 -0.93 20.13
C GLU A 173 -16.07 -1.41 21.34
N TYR A 174 -14.80 -1.73 21.14
CA TYR A 174 -13.90 -2.15 22.22
C TYR A 174 -13.71 -1.04 23.25
N LEU A 175 -13.41 0.20 22.83
CA LEU A 175 -13.27 1.34 23.76
C LEU A 175 -14.59 1.66 24.47
N ALA A 176 -15.69 1.66 23.76
CA ALA A 176 -17.03 1.88 24.36
C ALA A 176 -17.41 0.75 25.35
N GLY A 177 -17.01 -0.50 25.05
CA GLY A 177 -17.18 -1.65 25.95
C GLY A 177 -16.39 -1.56 27.24
N LEU A 178 -15.23 -0.86 27.21
CA LEU A 178 -14.45 -0.52 28.41
C LEU A 178 -15.07 0.63 29.25
N GLY A 179 -16.19 1.18 28.79
CA GLY A 179 -16.93 2.24 29.49
C GLY A 179 -16.62 3.66 29.00
N HIS A 180 -15.70 3.82 28.02
CA HIS A 180 -15.38 5.14 27.50
C HIS A 180 -16.59 5.73 26.73
N ARG A 181 -16.87 7.00 26.98
CA ARG A 181 -17.93 7.77 26.30
C ARG A 181 -17.39 9.05 25.68
N ARG A 182 -16.33 9.63 26.23
CA ARG A 182 -15.58 10.76 25.67
C ARG A 182 -14.33 10.22 25.01
N ILE A 183 -14.47 9.83 23.74
CA ILE A 183 -13.44 9.25 22.94
C ILE A 183 -12.97 10.28 21.90
N GLY A 184 -11.74 10.73 22.02
CA GLY A 184 -11.12 11.62 21.05
C GLY A 184 -10.77 10.84 19.77
N PHE A 185 -11.08 11.39 18.60
CA PHE A 185 -10.67 10.84 17.31
C PHE A 185 -9.65 11.77 16.65
N LEU A 186 -8.48 11.24 16.31
CA LEU A 186 -7.44 11.95 15.57
C LEU A 186 -7.38 11.44 14.13
N GLY A 187 -7.63 12.30 13.15
CA GLY A 187 -7.65 11.96 11.73
C GLY A 187 -8.81 12.59 11.00
N GLY A 188 -9.31 11.96 9.95
CA GLY A 188 -10.59 12.38 9.35
C GLY A 188 -10.45 13.47 8.29
N VAL A 189 -9.38 13.52 7.52
CA VAL A 189 -9.32 14.43 6.37
C VAL A 189 -10.29 13.94 5.29
N PRO A 190 -11.33 14.74 4.91
CA PRO A 190 -12.30 14.34 3.90
C PRO A 190 -11.65 13.92 2.57
N GLY A 191 -12.23 12.93 1.90
CA GLY A 191 -11.70 12.42 0.62
C GLY A 191 -10.47 11.52 0.75
N THR A 192 -10.05 11.18 1.96
CA THR A 192 -8.96 10.26 2.25
C THR A 192 -9.46 8.99 2.94
N PRO A 193 -8.65 7.92 3.05
CA PRO A 193 -8.97 6.77 3.90
C PRO A 193 -9.30 7.17 5.35
N ALA A 194 -8.63 8.19 5.88
CA ALA A 194 -8.93 8.74 7.20
C ALA A 194 -10.35 9.31 7.32
N GLY A 195 -10.92 9.85 6.25
CA GLY A 195 -12.33 10.29 6.21
C GLY A 195 -13.33 9.11 6.24
N VAL A 196 -12.96 7.95 5.67
CA VAL A 196 -13.75 6.71 5.80
C VAL A 196 -13.72 6.23 7.25
N ARG A 197 -12.56 6.28 7.89
CA ARG A 197 -12.36 5.90 9.29
C ARG A 197 -13.15 6.79 10.24
N GLU A 198 -13.13 8.11 10.02
CA GLU A 198 -13.93 9.05 10.82
C GLU A 198 -15.43 8.75 10.72
N ARG A 199 -15.91 8.52 9.50
CA ARG A 199 -17.34 8.17 9.30
C ARG A 199 -17.70 6.89 10.05
N ALA A 200 -16.89 5.84 9.93
CA ALA A 200 -17.10 4.58 10.65
C ALA A 200 -17.11 4.78 12.18
N PHE A 201 -16.23 5.64 12.71
CA PHE A 201 -16.21 6.01 14.13
C PHE A 201 -17.53 6.66 14.56
N ARG A 202 -17.97 7.68 13.83
CA ARG A 202 -19.23 8.40 14.12
C ARG A 202 -20.45 7.47 14.04
N ASP A 203 -20.54 6.67 12.99
CA ASP A 203 -21.62 5.71 12.78
C ASP A 203 -21.69 4.67 13.90
N THR A 204 -20.53 4.19 14.35
CA THR A 204 -20.45 3.21 15.44
C THR A 204 -20.88 3.83 16.78
N LEU A 205 -20.39 5.04 17.11
CA LEU A 205 -20.85 5.73 18.33
C LEU A 205 -22.36 5.97 18.32
N ALA A 206 -22.91 6.39 17.18
CA ALA A 206 -24.36 6.58 17.03
C ALA A 206 -25.14 5.27 17.26
N GLN A 207 -24.67 4.16 16.71
CA GLN A 207 -25.26 2.83 16.92
C GLN A 207 -25.22 2.39 18.38
N LEU A 208 -24.15 2.77 19.12
CA LEU A 208 -23.99 2.48 20.54
C LEU A 208 -24.72 3.47 21.46
N GLY A 209 -25.41 4.46 20.90
CA GLY A 209 -26.08 5.52 21.67
C GLY A 209 -25.12 6.45 22.41
N VAL A 210 -23.88 6.56 21.96
CA VAL A 210 -22.86 7.46 22.50
C VAL A 210 -22.87 8.75 21.68
N PRO A 211 -23.12 9.93 22.29
CA PRO A 211 -23.12 11.20 21.56
C PRO A 211 -21.72 11.48 20.96
N VAL A 212 -21.69 11.94 19.72
CA VAL A 212 -20.46 12.46 19.12
C VAL A 212 -20.31 13.93 19.51
N GLU A 213 -19.26 14.25 20.23
CA GLU A 213 -18.90 15.63 20.56
C GLU A 213 -17.92 16.12 19.48
N GLU A 214 -18.31 17.15 18.72
CA GLU A 214 -17.56 17.60 17.53
C GLU A 214 -16.13 18.08 17.86
N ASP A 215 -15.90 18.64 19.03
CA ASP A 215 -14.60 19.08 19.49
C ASP A 215 -13.67 17.94 19.94
N LEU A 216 -14.18 16.70 20.03
CA LEU A 216 -13.39 15.49 20.19
C LEU A 216 -12.93 14.89 18.86
N VAL A 217 -13.46 15.33 17.73
CA VAL A 217 -13.04 14.87 16.40
C VAL A 217 -12.12 15.89 15.78
N VAL A 218 -10.84 15.57 15.72
CA VAL A 218 -9.81 16.50 15.26
C VAL A 218 -9.23 16.02 13.92
N ALA A 219 -9.51 16.78 12.87
CA ALA A 219 -8.96 16.51 11.56
C ALA A 219 -7.45 16.78 11.55
N ALA A 220 -6.66 15.77 11.18
CA ALA A 220 -5.22 15.87 11.09
C ALA A 220 -4.67 15.04 9.92
N ARG A 221 -3.70 15.61 9.21
CA ARG A 221 -2.95 14.88 8.19
C ARG A 221 -1.93 13.94 8.87
N PRO A 222 -1.60 12.78 8.24
CA PRO A 222 -0.60 11.85 8.77
C PRO A 222 0.82 12.38 8.50
N ALA A 223 1.16 13.48 9.17
CA ALA A 223 2.47 14.11 9.18
C ALA A 223 2.83 14.45 10.63
N ARG A 224 4.07 14.23 11.05
CA ARG A 224 4.49 14.30 12.47
C ARG A 224 4.07 15.60 13.15
N ASP A 225 4.36 16.76 12.55
CA ASP A 225 4.03 18.06 13.15
C ASP A 225 2.52 18.27 13.25
N ALA A 226 1.77 17.90 12.21
CA ALA A 226 0.31 18.03 12.20
C ALA A 226 -0.35 17.08 13.20
N ALA A 227 0.14 15.84 13.29
CA ALA A 227 -0.33 14.85 14.24
C ALA A 227 -0.08 15.28 15.69
N TYR A 228 1.14 15.80 15.97
CA TYR A 228 1.49 16.32 17.29
C TYR A 228 0.60 17.51 17.68
N ALA A 229 0.45 18.50 16.80
CA ALA A 229 -0.40 19.66 17.07
C ALA A 229 -1.87 19.27 17.34
N ALA A 230 -2.38 18.29 16.60
CA ALA A 230 -3.75 17.78 16.79
C ALA A 230 -3.92 17.09 18.13
N ALA A 231 -3.00 16.21 18.50
CA ALA A 231 -3.01 15.49 19.79
C ALA A 231 -2.88 16.46 20.97
N ALA A 232 -1.91 17.40 20.91
CA ALA A 232 -1.70 18.41 21.93
C ALA A 232 -2.93 19.31 22.09
N GLY A 233 -3.46 19.80 20.96
CA GLY A 233 -4.65 20.63 20.96
C GLY A 233 -5.88 19.92 21.54
N LEU A 234 -6.07 18.62 21.27
CA LEU A 234 -7.16 17.82 21.84
C LEU A 234 -7.00 17.70 23.37
N LEU A 235 -5.87 17.16 23.83
CA LEU A 235 -5.65 16.84 25.25
C LEU A 235 -5.57 18.08 26.14
N GLN A 236 -5.07 19.23 25.62
CA GLN A 236 -5.05 20.48 26.35
C GLN A 236 -6.43 21.14 26.51
N ARG A 237 -7.29 21.05 25.46
CA ARG A 237 -8.62 21.64 25.50
C ARG A 237 -9.65 20.76 26.24
N ARG A 238 -9.46 19.45 26.19
CA ARG A 238 -10.42 18.45 26.68
C ARG A 238 -9.74 17.50 27.65
N ALA A 239 -9.48 18.02 28.87
CA ALA A 239 -8.92 17.23 29.99
C ALA A 239 -9.84 16.07 30.43
N ASP A 240 -11.09 16.04 29.98
CA ASP A 240 -12.09 15.01 30.24
C ASP A 240 -12.13 13.88 29.20
N VAL A 241 -11.26 13.92 28.17
CA VAL A 241 -11.05 12.80 27.24
C VAL A 241 -10.51 11.61 28.01
N THR A 242 -11.15 10.46 27.82
CA THR A 242 -10.75 9.23 28.53
C THR A 242 -10.13 8.18 27.64
N ALA A 243 -10.29 8.31 26.33
CA ALA A 243 -9.65 7.46 25.33
C ALA A 243 -9.39 8.24 24.04
N ILE A 244 -8.37 7.84 23.30
CA ILE A 244 -8.03 8.35 21.97
C ILE A 244 -8.04 7.19 20.97
N LEU A 245 -8.76 7.37 19.87
CA LEU A 245 -8.67 6.55 18.67
C LEU A 245 -7.91 7.34 17.61
N ALA A 246 -6.69 6.92 17.30
CA ALA A 246 -5.87 7.52 16.27
C ALA A 246 -6.08 6.80 14.93
N ALA A 247 -6.40 7.55 13.88
CA ALA A 247 -6.71 6.99 12.55
C ALA A 247 -5.46 6.54 11.76
N GLY A 248 -4.33 6.34 12.40
CA GLY A 248 -3.09 5.85 11.80
C GLY A 248 -1.92 5.92 12.77
N HIS A 249 -0.83 5.23 12.45
CA HIS A 249 0.31 5.07 13.35
C HIS A 249 1.01 6.40 13.74
N LEU A 250 1.15 7.36 12.82
CA LEU A 250 1.74 8.68 13.14
C LEU A 250 0.89 9.49 14.11
N LEU A 251 -0.44 9.33 14.03
CA LEU A 251 -1.37 9.96 14.97
C LEU A 251 -1.34 9.26 16.33
N GLY A 252 -1.16 7.93 16.33
CA GLY A 252 -0.95 7.14 17.53
C GLY A 252 0.35 7.49 18.24
N GLU A 253 1.46 7.60 17.49
CA GLU A 253 2.75 8.08 17.98
C GLU A 253 2.60 9.44 18.68
N ALA A 254 1.95 10.39 18.02
CA ALA A 254 1.71 11.72 18.55
C ALA A 254 0.85 11.70 19.83
N ALA A 255 -0.21 10.90 19.87
CA ALA A 255 -1.04 10.76 21.06
C ALA A 255 -0.26 10.24 22.26
N VAL A 256 0.62 9.25 22.07
CA VAL A 256 1.49 8.71 23.12
C VAL A 256 2.52 9.74 23.59
N LEU A 257 3.17 10.45 22.66
CA LEU A 257 4.16 11.48 23.00
C LEU A 257 3.54 12.61 23.82
N VAL A 258 2.41 13.15 23.36
CA VAL A 258 1.73 14.24 24.05
C VAL A 258 1.17 13.79 25.41
N ALA A 259 0.63 12.58 25.52
CA ALA A 259 0.17 12.05 26.79
C ALA A 259 1.32 11.99 27.82
N ARG A 260 2.51 11.55 27.39
CA ARG A 260 3.73 11.54 28.25
C ARG A 260 4.18 12.93 28.65
N GLU A 261 4.18 13.88 27.75
CA GLU A 261 4.55 15.28 28.03
C GLU A 261 3.59 15.98 29.00
N LEU A 262 2.33 15.56 29.01
CA LEU A 262 1.30 16.03 29.95
C LEU A 262 1.22 15.19 31.23
N ASP A 263 2.18 14.29 31.47
CA ASP A 263 2.21 13.36 32.60
C ASP A 263 0.95 12.49 32.74
N LEU A 264 0.23 12.24 31.62
CA LEU A 264 -0.92 11.35 31.57
C LEU A 264 -0.47 9.89 31.46
N ARG A 265 -0.93 9.07 32.38
CA ARG A 265 -0.60 7.63 32.38
C ARG A 265 -1.52 6.88 31.42
N ILE A 266 -0.91 6.11 30.53
CA ILE A 266 -1.62 5.19 29.65
C ILE A 266 -1.60 3.80 30.30
N PRO A 267 -2.75 3.12 30.47
CA PRO A 267 -4.13 3.55 30.20
C PRO A 267 -4.84 4.22 31.37
N ALA A 268 -4.16 4.50 32.47
CA ALA A 268 -4.80 4.84 33.75
C ALA A 268 -5.55 6.19 33.71
N ASP A 269 -5.05 7.17 32.98
CA ASP A 269 -5.63 8.50 32.83
C ASP A 269 -6.25 8.67 31.43
N VAL A 270 -5.64 8.10 30.41
CA VAL A 270 -6.15 8.08 29.02
C VAL A 270 -5.80 6.76 28.33
N SER A 271 -6.78 6.11 27.73
CA SER A 271 -6.55 4.95 26.85
C SER A 271 -6.14 5.44 25.45
N VAL A 272 -5.18 4.75 24.82
CA VAL A 272 -4.73 5.09 23.46
C VAL A 272 -4.80 3.85 22.58
N ALA A 273 -5.50 3.97 21.46
CA ALA A 273 -5.58 2.93 20.45
C ALA A 273 -5.44 3.53 19.05
N MET A 274 -4.97 2.75 18.08
CA MET A 274 -4.70 3.27 16.75
C MET A 274 -5.02 2.30 15.62
N MET A 275 -5.22 2.83 14.44
CA MET A 275 -5.11 2.08 13.19
C MET A 275 -3.62 1.90 12.88
N ASP A 276 -3.30 0.81 12.19
CA ASP A 276 -1.95 0.34 11.82
C ASP A 276 -1.17 -0.27 13.00
N ASP A 277 -1.06 -1.59 13.00
CA ASP A 277 -0.22 -2.33 13.95
C ASP A 277 1.23 -2.36 13.43
N VAL A 278 2.02 -1.38 13.85
CA VAL A 278 3.42 -1.24 13.47
C VAL A 278 4.35 -1.82 14.53
N ALA A 279 5.55 -2.24 14.13
CA ALA A 279 6.49 -2.96 15.00
C ALA A 279 6.81 -2.24 16.33
N TRP A 280 6.88 -0.92 16.35
CA TRP A 280 7.15 -0.17 17.56
C TRP A 280 5.98 -0.15 18.55
N ALA A 281 4.75 -0.42 18.10
CA ALA A 281 3.57 -0.45 18.97
C ALA A 281 3.67 -1.51 20.07
N GLU A 282 4.28 -2.64 19.77
CA GLU A 282 4.52 -3.72 20.73
C GLU A 282 5.63 -3.38 21.71
N LEU A 283 6.59 -2.51 21.31
CA LEU A 283 7.73 -2.11 22.14
C LEU A 283 7.42 -0.93 23.08
N CYS A 284 6.23 -0.33 22.98
CA CYS A 284 5.79 0.71 23.90
C CYS A 284 5.54 0.13 25.30
N ASP A 285 5.58 1.01 26.30
CA ASP A 285 5.17 0.70 27.67
C ASP A 285 4.03 1.66 28.08
N PRO A 286 2.81 1.16 28.21
CA PRO A 286 2.34 -0.19 27.84
C PRO A 286 2.29 -0.41 26.32
N PRO A 287 2.33 -1.68 25.82
CA PRO A 287 2.16 -1.99 24.41
C PRO A 287 0.81 -1.50 23.86
N LEU A 288 0.81 -0.96 22.64
CA LEU A 288 -0.38 -0.30 22.08
C LEU A 288 -1.38 -1.27 21.47
N THR A 289 -2.65 -1.09 21.82
CA THR A 289 -3.80 -1.71 21.16
C THR A 289 -3.95 -1.08 19.76
N ALA A 290 -4.02 -1.92 18.74
CA ALA A 290 -4.07 -1.46 17.36
C ALA A 290 -4.96 -2.34 16.48
N VAL A 291 -5.38 -1.80 15.35
CA VAL A 291 -5.99 -2.58 14.28
C VAL A 291 -4.91 -2.93 13.25
N ALA A 292 -4.64 -4.23 13.12
CA ALA A 292 -3.72 -4.75 12.11
C ALA A 292 -4.38 -4.77 10.74
N ARG A 293 -3.64 -4.33 9.72
CA ARG A 293 -3.98 -4.38 8.31
C ARG A 293 -2.80 -4.98 7.57
N SER A 294 -2.99 -6.05 6.81
CA SER A 294 -1.90 -6.65 6.05
C SER A 294 -1.62 -5.88 4.77
N GLY A 295 -0.63 -5.00 4.79
CA GLY A 295 -0.12 -4.35 3.58
C GLY A 295 0.36 -5.39 2.56
N HIS A 296 1.06 -6.43 3.03
CA HIS A 296 1.55 -7.53 2.20
C HIS A 296 0.42 -8.21 1.41
N ASP A 297 -0.68 -8.58 2.08
CA ASP A 297 -1.77 -9.29 1.40
C ASP A 297 -2.51 -8.40 0.42
N ILE A 298 -2.64 -7.10 0.72
CA ILE A 298 -3.20 -6.11 -0.21
C ILE A 298 -2.34 -6.03 -1.46
N GLY A 299 -1.01 -5.88 -1.31
CA GLY A 299 -0.08 -5.82 -2.43
C GLY A 299 -0.07 -7.11 -3.25
N TYR A 300 -0.02 -8.25 -2.57
CA TYR A 300 -0.05 -9.57 -3.23
C TYR A 300 -1.34 -9.75 -4.04
N ARG A 301 -2.49 -9.45 -3.43
CA ARG A 301 -3.80 -9.58 -4.08
C ARG A 301 -4.00 -8.59 -5.22
N ALA A 302 -3.49 -7.37 -5.10
CA ALA A 302 -3.51 -6.38 -6.19
C ALA A 302 -2.71 -6.87 -7.40
N CYS A 303 -1.56 -7.50 -7.19
CA CYS A 303 -0.75 -8.10 -8.23
C CYS A 303 -1.43 -9.32 -8.88
N GLU A 304 -2.05 -10.19 -8.10
CA GLU A 304 -2.86 -11.29 -8.65
C GLU A 304 -4.02 -10.78 -9.52
N LEU A 305 -4.74 -9.76 -9.02
CA LEU A 305 -5.86 -9.16 -9.74
C LEU A 305 -5.40 -8.54 -11.06
N LEU A 306 -4.24 -7.88 -11.06
CA LEU A 306 -3.65 -7.29 -12.26
C LEU A 306 -3.31 -8.36 -13.31
N LEU A 307 -2.66 -9.45 -12.90
CA LEU A 307 -2.01 -10.41 -13.81
C LEU A 307 -2.88 -11.62 -14.15
N ARG A 308 -3.70 -12.09 -13.21
CA ARG A 308 -4.46 -13.34 -13.35
C ARG A 308 -5.95 -13.16 -13.63
N GLU A 309 -6.52 -11.99 -13.29
CA GLU A 309 -7.96 -11.76 -13.40
C GLU A 309 -8.35 -10.61 -14.35
N PRO A 310 -7.85 -10.56 -15.59
CA PRO A 310 -8.17 -9.46 -16.51
C PRO A 310 -9.67 -9.35 -16.81
N ALA A 311 -10.45 -10.41 -16.60
CA ALA A 311 -11.90 -10.42 -16.82
C ALA A 311 -12.71 -9.65 -15.77
N ARG A 312 -12.12 -9.31 -14.61
CA ARG A 312 -12.76 -8.50 -13.55
C ARG A 312 -12.75 -6.99 -13.83
N ARG A 313 -12.17 -6.55 -14.96
CA ARG A 313 -12.16 -5.14 -15.34
C ARG A 313 -13.57 -4.58 -15.41
N GLY A 314 -13.86 -3.57 -14.59
CA GLY A 314 -15.15 -2.89 -14.56
C GLY A 314 -16.34 -3.72 -14.06
N ARG A 315 -16.10 -4.89 -13.43
CA ARG A 315 -17.15 -5.74 -12.89
C ARG A 315 -16.90 -6.03 -11.41
N GLY A 316 -17.75 -5.48 -10.55
CA GLY A 316 -17.74 -5.67 -9.11
C GLY A 316 -17.08 -4.51 -8.35
N GLY A 317 -17.45 -4.33 -7.08
CA GLY A 317 -16.84 -3.37 -6.17
C GLY A 317 -15.40 -3.76 -5.81
N PRO A 318 -14.72 -2.96 -4.97
CA PRO A 318 -13.37 -3.25 -4.50
C PRO A 318 -13.33 -4.59 -3.75
N VAL A 319 -12.20 -5.29 -3.84
CA VAL A 319 -11.92 -6.45 -2.99
C VAL A 319 -11.52 -5.93 -1.63
N LEU A 320 -12.31 -6.25 -0.59
CA LEU A 320 -12.01 -5.87 0.79
C LEU A 320 -11.26 -7.01 1.48
N LEU A 321 -10.12 -6.70 2.10
CA LEU A 321 -9.38 -7.62 2.95
C LEU A 321 -9.69 -7.33 4.42
N PRO A 322 -9.86 -8.37 5.26
CA PRO A 322 -10.20 -8.19 6.66
C PRO A 322 -9.09 -7.48 7.43
N THR A 323 -9.50 -6.84 8.52
CA THR A 323 -8.60 -6.26 9.53
C THR A 323 -8.79 -6.98 10.85
N GLU A 324 -7.80 -6.94 11.73
CA GLU A 324 -7.81 -7.63 13.01
C GLU A 324 -7.55 -6.65 14.16
N LEU A 325 -8.37 -6.69 15.21
CA LEU A 325 -8.13 -5.92 16.43
C LEU A 325 -7.14 -6.67 17.34
N VAL A 326 -5.96 -6.11 17.50
CA VAL A 326 -4.90 -6.62 18.39
C VAL A 326 -4.96 -5.86 19.72
N VAL A 327 -5.55 -6.50 20.72
CA VAL A 327 -5.70 -5.92 22.07
C VAL A 327 -4.40 -6.09 22.85
N ARG A 328 -3.89 -4.97 23.38
CA ARG A 328 -2.70 -4.92 24.24
C ARG A 328 -2.96 -4.08 25.52
N GLY A 329 -1.93 -3.55 26.14
CA GLY A 329 -1.98 -2.90 27.44
C GLY A 329 -2.39 -1.42 27.47
N SER A 330 -2.49 -0.75 26.32
CA SER A 330 -2.73 0.71 26.26
C SER A 330 -4.18 1.15 26.44
N CYS A 331 -5.11 0.20 26.55
CA CYS A 331 -6.51 0.48 26.81
C CYS A 331 -6.95 -0.26 28.08
N GLY A 332 -7.68 0.43 28.94
CA GLY A 332 -8.18 -0.11 30.20
C GLY A 332 -9.60 0.38 30.51
N PRO A 333 -10.30 -0.26 31.46
CA PRO A 333 -11.65 0.16 31.82
C PRO A 333 -11.65 1.59 32.37
N LEU A 334 -12.71 2.35 32.04
CA LEU A 334 -12.90 3.69 32.55
C LEU A 334 -12.87 3.67 34.10
N ARG A 335 -11.92 4.38 34.67
CA ARG A 335 -11.83 4.55 36.13
C ARG A 335 -12.67 5.76 36.55
N PRO A 336 -13.38 5.67 37.69
CA PRO A 336 -14.05 6.84 38.24
C PRO A 336 -13.00 7.92 38.55
N PRO A 337 -13.34 9.21 38.37
CA PRO A 337 -12.41 10.31 38.71
C PRO A 337 -11.92 10.15 40.15
N ARG A 338 -10.61 10.30 40.36
CA ARG A 338 -10.08 10.36 41.71
C ARG A 338 -10.66 11.59 42.40
N ARG A 339 -11.35 11.37 43.52
CA ARG A 339 -11.87 12.44 44.35
C ARG A 339 -10.73 13.24 44.99
#